data_796a211d7ab3e753282fc36f0dbebebc
#
_entry.id   796a211d7ab3e753282fc36f0dbebebc
#
_cell.length_a   1.000
_cell.length_b   1.000
_cell.length_c   1.000
_cell.angle_alpha   90.00
_cell.angle_beta   90.00
_cell.angle_gamma   90.00
#
_symmetry.space_group_name_H-M   'P 1'
#
loop_
_entity.id
_entity.type
_entity.pdbx_description
1 polymer ?
#
loop_
_entity_poly.entity_id
_entity_poly.type
_entity_poly.pdbx_seq_one_letter_code
_entity_poly.pdbx_strand_id
1 'polypeptide(L)'
;KGCSFVEAVETLMGKAAVMPTVTVKPKQKTEPKILLLPDKSASTDKITEYLFGRGIDYTIIQYCIDKGLVFESLPYHNLVCVGFDEKNTPRYASFRATNDRRVLGDCSGSDKHYSFRIADSDSSTVHLFECAIDLLSYATLMKLEGKDWRQFNLVSLAGVYSPKQKIEDSKVPVTLGRLLEKDKTIRRIVLHLDNDIAGRKATKALQTILSDKYEVVDDPPQY
;
A
#
# COMPACT_ATOMS: atom_id res chain seq x y z
N LYS A 1 6.15 -41.88 0.63
CA LYS A 1 6.44 -41.74 2.07
C LYS A 1 7.08 -40.38 2.23
N GLY A 2 6.42 -39.47 2.94
CA GLY A 2 6.96 -38.13 3.17
C GLY A 2 8.07 -38.19 4.21
N CYS A 3 9.26 -37.67 3.89
CA CYS A 3 10.31 -37.37 4.84
C CYS A 3 10.44 -35.85 5.01
N SER A 4 10.95 -35.40 6.14
CA SER A 4 11.21 -33.98 6.35
C SER A 4 12.38 -33.51 5.44
N PHE A 5 12.46 -32.20 5.21
CA PHE A 5 13.56 -31.63 4.41
C PHE A 5 14.95 -31.99 5.01
N VAL A 6 15.06 -32.02 6.34
CA VAL A 6 16.30 -32.38 7.05
C VAL A 6 16.67 -33.85 6.77
N GLU A 7 15.73 -34.78 6.90
CA GLU A 7 15.93 -36.21 6.60
C GLU A 7 16.30 -36.43 5.13
N ALA A 8 15.71 -35.67 4.21
CA ALA A 8 16.06 -35.75 2.79
C ALA A 8 17.52 -35.30 2.53
N VAL A 9 17.97 -34.24 3.17
CA VAL A 9 19.34 -33.71 3.06
C VAL A 9 20.34 -34.67 3.69
N GLU A 10 20.05 -35.23 4.87
CA GLU A 10 20.91 -36.24 5.53
C GLU A 10 21.05 -37.51 4.69
N THR A 11 19.96 -37.94 4.06
CA THR A 11 19.98 -39.11 3.17
C THR A 11 20.82 -38.88 1.92
N LEU A 12 20.81 -37.68 1.36
CA LEU A 12 21.55 -37.30 0.17
C LEU A 12 23.04 -37.03 0.44
N MET A 13 23.36 -36.51 1.62
CA MET A 13 24.73 -36.09 1.98
C MET A 13 25.56 -37.18 2.72
N GLY A 14 24.92 -38.25 3.18
CA GLY A 14 25.60 -39.38 3.84
C GLY A 14 26.32 -39.04 5.15
N LYS A 15 26.07 -37.91 5.75
CA LYS A 15 26.64 -37.44 7.02
C LYS A 15 25.62 -36.60 7.79
N ALA A 16 25.63 -36.69 9.12
CA ALA A 16 24.89 -35.79 9.96
C ALA A 16 25.25 -34.32 9.58
N ALA A 17 24.26 -33.60 9.10
CA ALA A 17 24.44 -32.19 8.74
C ALA A 17 24.76 -31.40 10.01
N VAL A 18 25.98 -30.97 10.19
CA VAL A 18 26.34 -29.97 11.19
C VAL A 18 25.63 -28.70 10.76
N MET A 19 24.54 -28.37 11.42
CA MET A 19 23.84 -27.11 11.21
C MET A 19 24.87 -25.97 11.40
N PRO A 20 25.15 -25.16 10.37
CA PRO A 20 25.97 -23.97 10.59
C PRO A 20 25.21 -23.10 11.61
N THR A 21 25.86 -22.75 12.70
CA THR A 21 25.36 -21.77 13.66
C THR A 21 25.10 -20.51 12.86
N VAL A 22 23.82 -20.18 12.64
CA VAL A 22 23.44 -18.94 11.99
C VAL A 22 23.82 -17.82 12.94
N THR A 23 25.02 -17.30 12.78
CA THR A 23 25.41 -16.03 13.41
C THR A 23 24.49 -14.98 12.80
N VAL A 24 23.48 -14.56 13.56
CA VAL A 24 22.64 -13.42 13.22
C VAL A 24 23.59 -12.21 13.15
N LYS A 25 24.03 -11.89 11.92
CA LYS A 25 24.76 -10.64 11.71
C LYS A 25 23.89 -9.51 12.24
N PRO A 26 24.42 -8.60 13.07
CA PRO A 26 23.66 -7.45 13.50
C PRO A 26 23.13 -6.75 12.25
N LYS A 27 21.85 -6.40 12.27
CA LYS A 27 21.22 -5.61 11.19
C LYS A 27 22.08 -4.38 10.98
N GLN A 28 22.91 -4.36 9.95
CA GLN A 28 23.57 -3.14 9.51
C GLN A 28 22.46 -2.09 9.35
N LYS A 29 22.65 -0.89 9.90
CA LYS A 29 21.83 0.27 9.59
C LYS A 29 21.95 0.44 8.08
N THR A 30 20.94 -0.04 7.33
CA THR A 30 20.89 0.16 5.89
C THR A 30 20.74 1.66 5.68
N GLU A 31 21.65 2.23 4.90
CA GLU A 31 21.50 3.60 4.42
C GLU A 31 20.11 3.78 3.80
N PRO A 32 19.49 4.96 3.94
CA PRO A 32 18.18 5.18 3.36
C PRO A 32 18.23 4.90 1.86
N LYS A 33 17.43 3.93 1.43
CA LYS A 33 17.35 3.57 0.01
C LYS A 33 16.88 4.79 -0.78
N ILE A 34 17.60 5.13 -1.84
CA ILE A 34 17.21 6.20 -2.76
C ILE A 34 16.09 5.66 -3.64
N LEU A 35 14.95 6.37 -3.68
CA LEU A 35 13.85 6.05 -4.58
C LEU A 35 14.27 6.33 -6.02
N LEU A 36 14.17 5.33 -6.87
CA LEU A 36 14.42 5.43 -8.30
C LEU A 36 13.09 5.48 -9.05
N LEU A 37 12.72 6.68 -9.47
CA LEU A 37 11.54 6.89 -10.30
C LEU A 37 11.87 6.62 -11.78
N PRO A 38 10.96 6.02 -12.56
CA PRO A 38 11.11 5.94 -14.00
C PRO A 38 11.00 7.32 -14.63
N ASP A 39 11.52 7.46 -15.85
CA ASP A 39 11.39 8.70 -16.62
C ASP A 39 9.91 9.04 -16.83
N LYS A 40 9.60 10.33 -16.71
CA LYS A 40 8.25 10.86 -16.87
C LYS A 40 7.96 11.16 -18.34
N SER A 41 6.82 10.69 -18.82
CA SER A 41 6.27 11.09 -20.13
C SER A 41 5.84 12.56 -20.12
N ALA A 42 5.92 13.22 -21.28
CA ALA A 42 5.33 14.55 -21.46
C ALA A 42 3.80 14.50 -21.57
N SER A 43 3.23 13.36 -22.00
CA SER A 43 1.79 13.11 -22.03
C SER A 43 1.33 12.35 -20.79
N THR A 44 0.03 12.50 -20.47
CA THR A 44 -0.69 11.75 -19.45
C THR A 44 -1.88 10.98 -20.02
N ASP A 45 -1.98 10.89 -21.36
CA ASP A 45 -3.16 10.38 -22.05
C ASP A 45 -3.44 8.92 -21.70
N LYS A 46 -2.40 8.08 -21.68
CA LYS A 46 -2.55 6.64 -21.41
C LYS A 46 -3.01 6.35 -19.99
N ILE A 47 -2.48 7.07 -19.01
CA ILE A 47 -2.92 6.90 -17.62
C ILE A 47 -4.30 7.48 -17.39
N THR A 48 -4.65 8.56 -18.07
CA THR A 48 -5.99 9.18 -18.01
C THR A 48 -7.03 8.23 -18.61
N GLU A 49 -6.78 7.71 -19.82
CA GLU A 49 -7.63 6.71 -20.48
C GLU A 49 -7.82 5.47 -19.56
N TYR A 50 -6.72 4.96 -19.01
CA TYR A 50 -6.72 3.79 -18.13
C TYR A 50 -7.55 4.01 -16.86
N LEU A 51 -7.31 5.10 -16.14
CA LEU A 51 -8.02 5.41 -14.90
C LEU A 51 -9.49 5.72 -15.15
N PHE A 52 -9.80 6.47 -16.21
CA PHE A 52 -11.18 6.74 -16.60
C PHE A 52 -11.92 5.46 -16.99
N GLY A 53 -11.28 4.57 -17.77
CA GLY A 53 -11.82 3.25 -18.11
C GLY A 53 -12.06 2.34 -16.89
N ARG A 54 -11.43 2.63 -15.75
CA ARG A 54 -11.69 1.98 -14.47
C ARG A 54 -12.77 2.68 -13.63
N GLY A 55 -13.44 3.68 -14.18
CA GLY A 55 -14.50 4.41 -13.53
C GLY A 55 -14.03 5.53 -12.57
N ILE A 56 -12.73 5.90 -12.58
CA ILE A 56 -12.26 7.03 -11.80
C ILE A 56 -12.72 8.34 -12.43
N ASP A 57 -13.28 9.24 -11.61
CA ASP A 57 -13.76 10.53 -12.07
C ASP A 57 -12.61 11.41 -12.64
N TYR A 58 -12.87 12.05 -13.76
CA TYR A 58 -11.85 12.85 -14.47
C TYR A 58 -11.26 13.96 -13.60
N THR A 59 -12.06 14.62 -12.75
CA THR A 59 -11.54 15.72 -11.91
C THR A 59 -10.61 15.21 -10.81
N ILE A 60 -10.79 13.97 -10.36
CA ILE A 60 -9.88 13.30 -9.40
C ILE A 60 -8.58 12.92 -10.10
N ILE A 61 -8.67 12.38 -11.33
CA ILE A 61 -7.49 12.08 -12.15
C ILE A 61 -6.67 13.34 -12.37
N GLN A 62 -7.31 14.42 -12.82
CA GLN A 62 -6.64 15.70 -13.07
C GLN A 62 -6.00 16.28 -11.81
N TYR A 63 -6.70 16.26 -10.68
CA TYR A 63 -6.14 16.66 -9.40
C TYR A 63 -4.87 15.88 -9.05
N CYS A 64 -4.87 14.57 -9.23
CA CYS A 64 -3.69 13.74 -8.93
C CYS A 64 -2.52 14.04 -9.88
N ILE A 65 -2.79 14.35 -11.16
CA ILE A 65 -1.78 14.77 -12.13
C ILE A 65 -1.19 16.14 -11.73
N ASP A 66 -2.02 17.11 -11.44
CA ASP A 66 -1.61 18.48 -11.08
C ASP A 66 -0.81 18.52 -9.77
N LYS A 67 -1.14 17.65 -8.82
CA LYS A 67 -0.40 17.51 -7.56
C LYS A 67 0.84 16.62 -7.68
N GLY A 68 1.12 16.04 -8.85
CA GLY A 68 2.22 15.11 -9.06
C GLY A 68 2.07 13.78 -8.32
N LEU A 69 0.87 13.48 -7.82
CA LEU A 69 0.55 12.22 -7.14
C LEU A 69 0.55 11.04 -8.11
N VAL A 70 0.25 11.30 -9.39
CA VAL A 70 0.35 10.30 -10.46
C VAL A 70 1.05 10.90 -11.67
N PHE A 71 1.76 10.06 -12.41
CA PHE A 71 2.33 10.41 -13.70
C PHE A 71 2.44 9.19 -14.62
N GLU A 72 2.58 9.44 -15.92
CA GLU A 72 2.83 8.42 -16.93
C GLU A 72 4.32 8.21 -17.11
N SER A 73 4.78 6.95 -17.04
CA SER A 73 6.21 6.63 -17.16
C SER A 73 6.63 6.30 -18.59
N LEU A 74 7.90 6.48 -18.90
CA LEU A 74 8.54 5.99 -20.12
C LEU A 74 9.39 4.75 -19.81
N PRO A 75 9.64 3.85 -20.77
CA PRO A 75 9.07 3.84 -22.14
C PRO A 75 7.71 3.11 -22.22
N TYR A 76 7.19 2.57 -21.11
CA TYR A 76 6.06 1.62 -21.11
C TYR A 76 4.70 2.29 -20.85
N HIS A 77 4.64 3.59 -20.66
CA HIS A 77 3.42 4.34 -20.38
C HIS A 77 2.62 3.80 -19.19
N ASN A 78 3.32 3.29 -18.17
CA ASN A 78 2.67 2.80 -16.96
C ASN A 78 2.14 3.95 -16.12
N LEU A 79 1.03 3.71 -15.41
CA LEU A 79 0.59 4.55 -14.31
C LEU A 79 1.59 4.42 -13.15
N VAL A 80 2.15 5.53 -12.70
CA VAL A 80 2.97 5.61 -11.49
C VAL A 80 2.24 6.43 -10.44
N CYS A 81 2.05 5.84 -9.25
CA CYS A 81 1.45 6.48 -8.09
C CYS A 81 2.53 6.79 -7.06
N VAL A 82 2.65 8.05 -6.66
CA VAL A 82 3.75 8.56 -5.83
C VAL A 82 3.26 8.92 -4.43
N GLY A 83 4.05 8.55 -3.44
CA GLY A 83 3.87 8.98 -2.05
C GLY A 83 5.02 9.87 -1.59
N PHE A 84 4.67 10.93 -0.87
CA PHE A 84 5.58 12.00 -0.47
C PHE A 84 5.78 12.05 1.04
N ASP A 85 6.93 12.57 1.47
CA ASP A 85 7.14 12.97 2.85
C ASP A 85 6.62 14.41 3.11
N GLU A 86 6.77 14.90 4.33
CA GLU A 86 6.29 16.22 4.75
C GLU A 86 7.04 17.39 4.12
N LYS A 87 8.17 17.12 3.49
CA LYS A 87 8.95 18.10 2.72
C LYS A 87 8.59 18.07 1.24
N ASN A 88 7.53 17.36 0.90
CA ASN A 88 7.11 17.11 -0.47
C ASN A 88 8.19 16.41 -1.32
N THR A 89 9.00 15.56 -0.68
CA THR A 89 10.00 14.73 -1.35
C THR A 89 9.39 13.36 -1.66
N PRO A 90 9.48 12.85 -2.90
CA PRO A 90 9.02 11.51 -3.24
C PRO A 90 9.80 10.45 -2.45
N ARG A 91 9.09 9.55 -1.75
CA ARG A 91 9.69 8.50 -0.92
C ARG A 91 9.17 7.12 -1.29
N TYR A 92 8.03 7.04 -1.93
CA TYR A 92 7.39 5.82 -2.37
C TYR A 92 6.86 6.01 -3.79
N ALA A 93 6.93 4.98 -4.59
CA ALA A 93 6.19 4.92 -5.84
C ALA A 93 5.82 3.48 -6.16
N SER A 94 4.60 3.27 -6.61
CA SER A 94 4.15 2.05 -7.25
C SER A 94 3.82 2.29 -8.70
N PHE A 95 3.95 1.26 -9.52
CA PHE A 95 3.60 1.35 -10.93
C PHE A 95 2.63 0.24 -11.33
N ARG A 96 1.84 0.53 -12.36
CA ARG A 96 0.91 -0.42 -12.96
C ARG A 96 0.83 -0.22 -14.46
N ALA A 97 0.90 -1.32 -15.22
CA ALA A 97 0.72 -1.28 -16.66
C ALA A 97 -0.69 -0.80 -17.02
N THR A 98 -0.78 0.07 -18.03
CA THR A 98 -2.04 0.63 -18.54
C THR A 98 -2.66 -0.22 -19.65
N ASN A 99 -2.05 -1.35 -20.00
CA ASN A 99 -2.50 -2.31 -20.98
C ASN A 99 -3.03 -3.59 -20.32
N ASP A 100 -3.43 -4.58 -21.10
CA ASP A 100 -3.98 -5.86 -20.62
C ASP A 100 -3.00 -6.75 -19.86
N ARG A 101 -1.71 -6.38 -19.82
CA ARG A 101 -0.70 -7.11 -19.06
C ARG A 101 -0.81 -6.76 -17.58
N ARG A 102 -0.95 -7.78 -16.72
CA ARG A 102 -0.97 -7.59 -15.27
C ARG A 102 0.46 -7.40 -14.73
N VAL A 103 1.09 -6.27 -15.09
CA VAL A 103 2.40 -5.89 -14.57
C VAL A 103 2.20 -4.75 -13.58
N LEU A 104 2.62 -4.98 -12.34
CA LEU A 104 2.54 -3.99 -11.26
C LEU A 104 3.64 -4.27 -10.23
N GLY A 105 4.03 -3.25 -9.49
CA GLY A 105 5.04 -3.39 -8.44
C GLY A 105 5.39 -2.04 -7.79
N ASP A 106 6.33 -2.10 -6.86
CA ASP A 106 6.92 -0.90 -6.27
C ASP A 106 8.19 -0.51 -7.04
N CYS A 107 8.44 0.78 -7.21
CA CYS A 107 9.69 1.28 -7.75
C CYS A 107 10.85 0.98 -6.79
N SER A 108 12.05 0.75 -7.33
CA SER A 108 13.22 0.46 -6.51
C SER A 108 13.50 1.58 -5.52
N GLY A 109 13.82 1.23 -4.27
CA GLY A 109 14.07 2.19 -3.21
C GLY A 109 12.80 2.78 -2.56
N SER A 110 11.61 2.34 -2.93
CA SER A 110 10.35 2.76 -2.30
C SER A 110 10.33 2.47 -0.81
N ASP A 111 9.87 3.47 -0.05
CA ASP A 111 9.64 3.38 1.39
C ASP A 111 8.14 3.41 1.68
N LYS A 112 7.57 2.26 2.05
CA LYS A 112 6.13 2.11 2.31
C LYS A 112 5.59 2.93 3.48
N HIS A 113 6.44 3.50 4.32
CA HIS A 113 6.00 4.46 5.33
C HIS A 113 5.33 5.71 4.72
N TYR A 114 5.62 5.98 3.45
CA TYR A 114 5.13 7.13 2.69
C TYR A 114 4.24 6.70 1.52
N SER A 115 3.46 5.65 1.67
CA SER A 115 2.58 5.15 0.62
C SER A 115 1.69 6.24 0.01
N PHE A 116 1.13 5.94 -1.17
CA PHE A 116 0.20 6.84 -1.85
C PHE A 116 -0.96 7.25 -0.94
N ARG A 117 -1.22 8.54 -0.86
CA ARG A 117 -2.28 9.10 -0.02
C ARG A 117 -2.82 10.41 -0.60
N ILE A 118 -4.08 10.68 -0.32
CA ILE A 118 -4.72 11.98 -0.42
C ILE A 118 -5.07 12.37 1.01
N ALA A 119 -4.23 13.16 1.64
CA ALA A 119 -4.35 13.49 3.04
C ALA A 119 -3.92 14.94 3.21
N ASP A 120 -4.89 15.82 3.23
CA ASP A 120 -4.68 17.25 3.47
C ASP A 120 -5.77 17.78 4.40
N SER A 121 -6.32 16.91 5.25
CA SER A 121 -7.43 17.26 6.11
C SER A 121 -7.07 17.12 7.58
N ASP A 122 -7.62 18.00 8.40
CA ASP A 122 -7.62 17.92 9.86
C ASP A 122 -8.60 16.85 10.39
N SER A 123 -9.02 15.91 9.53
CA SER A 123 -9.97 14.86 9.89
C SER A 123 -9.37 13.90 10.91
N SER A 124 -10.10 13.67 12.00
CA SER A 124 -9.74 12.64 12.98
C SER A 124 -10.03 11.20 12.51
N THR A 125 -10.49 11.03 11.27
CA THR A 125 -10.78 9.74 10.64
C THR A 125 -9.79 9.49 9.51
N VAL A 126 -9.25 8.26 9.45
CA VAL A 126 -8.45 7.78 8.32
C VAL A 126 -9.15 6.62 7.63
N HIS A 127 -9.16 6.64 6.30
CA HIS A 127 -9.71 5.60 5.44
C HIS A 127 -8.55 4.83 4.80
N LEU A 128 -8.54 3.50 4.95
CA LEU A 128 -7.46 2.63 4.49
C LEU A 128 -7.89 1.75 3.32
N PHE A 129 -7.06 1.68 2.30
CA PHE A 129 -7.26 0.92 1.06
C PHE A 129 -6.06 0.03 0.78
N GLU A 130 -6.25 -1.07 0.06
CA GLU A 130 -5.12 -1.94 -0.30
C GLU A 130 -4.19 -1.26 -1.29
N CYS A 131 -4.73 -0.59 -2.31
CA CYS A 131 -3.91 0.09 -3.32
C CYS A 131 -4.42 1.50 -3.66
N ALA A 132 -3.64 2.23 -4.46
CA ALA A 132 -3.97 3.59 -4.89
C ALA A 132 -5.24 3.65 -5.73
N ILE A 133 -5.52 2.62 -6.57
CA ILE A 133 -6.70 2.61 -7.45
C ILE A 133 -7.98 2.47 -6.61
N ASP A 134 -7.98 1.62 -5.58
CA ASP A 134 -9.14 1.44 -4.70
C ASP A 134 -9.46 2.75 -3.98
N LEU A 135 -8.41 3.46 -3.51
CA LEU A 135 -8.54 4.80 -2.93
C LEU A 135 -9.17 5.79 -3.90
N LEU A 136 -8.72 5.83 -5.15
CA LEU A 136 -9.26 6.74 -6.17
C LEU A 136 -10.71 6.37 -6.55
N SER A 137 -11.04 5.07 -6.57
CA SER A 137 -12.40 4.59 -6.77
C SER A 137 -13.32 5.08 -5.66
N TYR A 138 -12.88 4.96 -4.41
CA TYR A 138 -13.63 5.45 -3.26
C TYR A 138 -13.82 6.97 -3.29
N ALA A 139 -12.77 7.73 -3.62
CA ALA A 139 -12.89 9.18 -3.80
C ALA A 139 -13.93 9.55 -4.87
N THR A 140 -14.02 8.74 -5.95
CA THR A 140 -15.06 8.91 -6.98
C THR A 140 -16.46 8.65 -6.43
N LEU A 141 -16.65 7.58 -5.65
CA LEU A 141 -17.94 7.29 -5.01
C LEU A 141 -18.35 8.42 -4.07
N MET A 142 -17.43 8.93 -3.24
CA MET A 142 -17.70 10.08 -2.38
C MET A 142 -18.16 11.31 -3.15
N LYS A 143 -17.50 11.59 -4.29
CA LYS A 143 -17.90 12.70 -5.17
C LYS A 143 -19.32 12.49 -5.73
N LEU A 144 -19.65 11.27 -6.16
CA LEU A 144 -20.99 10.93 -6.66
C LEU A 144 -22.06 11.09 -5.59
N GLU A 145 -21.71 10.89 -4.31
CA GLU A 145 -22.56 11.15 -3.15
C GLU A 145 -22.63 12.63 -2.75
N GLY A 146 -21.98 13.52 -3.50
CA GLY A 146 -21.93 14.95 -3.21
C GLY A 146 -20.99 15.34 -2.06
N LYS A 147 -20.11 14.44 -1.63
CA LYS A 147 -19.10 14.67 -0.60
C LYS A 147 -17.80 15.20 -1.21
N ASP A 148 -17.12 16.11 -0.51
CA ASP A 148 -15.79 16.53 -0.91
C ASP A 148 -14.74 15.54 -0.37
N TRP A 149 -14.28 14.65 -1.25
CA TRP A 149 -13.29 13.61 -0.94
C TRP A 149 -11.95 14.17 -0.44
N ARG A 150 -11.64 15.45 -0.68
CA ARG A 150 -10.41 16.11 -0.20
C ARG A 150 -10.43 16.37 1.30
N GLN A 151 -11.59 16.31 1.92
CA GLN A 151 -11.77 16.51 3.37
C GLN A 151 -11.52 15.21 4.18
N PHE A 152 -11.05 14.14 3.53
CA PHE A 152 -10.83 12.86 4.17
C PHE A 152 -9.36 12.44 4.06
N ASN A 153 -8.86 11.78 5.10
CA ASN A 153 -7.54 11.14 5.06
C ASN A 153 -7.66 9.80 4.35
N LEU A 154 -7.36 9.74 3.05
CA LEU A 154 -7.39 8.53 2.24
C LEU A 154 -5.96 8.00 2.09
N VAL A 155 -5.70 6.77 2.53
CA VAL A 155 -4.35 6.20 2.60
C VAL A 155 -4.32 4.78 2.05
N SER A 156 -3.41 4.53 1.10
CA SER A 156 -3.13 3.19 0.59
C SER A 156 -2.15 2.45 1.52
N LEU A 157 -2.37 1.16 1.75
CA LEU A 157 -1.44 0.28 2.47
C LEU A 157 -0.24 -0.17 1.61
N ALA A 158 -0.21 0.21 0.32
CA ALA A 158 0.80 -0.22 -0.63
C ALA A 158 0.85 -1.75 -0.83
N GLY A 159 -0.30 -2.37 -0.93
CA GLY A 159 -0.51 -3.80 -1.14
C GLY A 159 -1.25 -4.48 0.00
N VAL A 160 -1.55 -5.75 -0.21
CA VAL A 160 -2.30 -6.57 0.76
C VAL A 160 -1.53 -6.68 2.08
N TYR A 161 -2.19 -6.35 3.17
CA TYR A 161 -1.63 -6.57 4.50
C TYR A 161 -1.74 -8.06 4.87
N SER A 162 -0.59 -8.68 5.15
CA SER A 162 -0.52 -10.08 5.57
C SER A 162 -0.30 -10.18 7.07
N PRO A 163 -1.34 -10.54 7.86
CA PRO A 163 -1.19 -10.73 9.30
C PRO A 163 -0.36 -11.98 9.60
N LYS A 164 0.20 -12.04 10.80
CA LYS A 164 0.87 -13.24 11.30
C LYS A 164 -0.14 -14.37 11.58
N GLN A 165 0.38 -15.57 11.73
CA GLN A 165 -0.42 -16.76 12.04
C GLN A 165 -1.19 -16.60 13.36
N LYS A 166 -0.55 -16.02 14.40
CA LYS A 166 -1.20 -15.49 15.58
C LYS A 166 -1.48 -14.01 15.36
N ILE A 167 -2.76 -13.67 15.30
CA ILE A 167 -3.22 -12.31 14.97
C ILE A 167 -2.66 -11.28 15.97
N GLU A 168 -2.59 -11.62 17.24
CA GLU A 168 -2.10 -10.76 18.32
C GLU A 168 -0.62 -10.35 18.13
N ASP A 169 0.16 -11.20 17.43
CA ASP A 169 1.56 -10.90 17.09
C ASP A 169 1.71 -10.07 15.81
N SER A 170 0.61 -9.74 15.16
CA SER A 170 0.60 -8.93 13.94
C SER A 170 1.01 -7.50 14.24
N LYS A 171 1.71 -6.88 13.29
CA LYS A 171 2.16 -5.50 13.44
C LYS A 171 1.26 -4.57 12.64
N VAL A 172 1.06 -3.37 13.12
CA VAL A 172 0.38 -2.31 12.36
C VAL A 172 1.14 -2.08 11.03
N PRO A 173 0.44 -1.97 9.89
CA PRO A 173 1.08 -1.60 8.62
C PRO A 173 1.95 -0.36 8.77
N VAL A 174 3.13 -0.36 8.16
CA VAL A 174 4.14 0.69 8.40
C VAL A 174 3.64 2.10 8.07
N THR A 175 2.85 2.24 7.00
CA THR A 175 2.24 3.52 6.63
C THR A 175 1.25 4.01 7.68
N LEU A 176 0.37 3.13 8.18
CA LEU A 176 -0.59 3.48 9.22
C LEU A 176 0.12 3.78 10.54
N GLY A 177 1.09 2.95 10.94
CA GLY A 177 1.88 3.16 12.16
C GLY A 177 2.53 4.54 12.16
N ARG A 178 3.18 4.91 11.05
CA ARG A 178 3.77 6.24 10.89
C ARG A 178 2.74 7.37 10.97
N LEU A 179 1.58 7.20 10.32
CA LEU A 179 0.51 8.20 10.37
C LEU A 179 0.02 8.41 11.80
N LEU A 180 -0.28 7.32 12.53
CA LEU A 180 -0.76 7.37 13.92
C LEU A 180 0.30 7.90 14.91
N GLU A 181 1.59 7.75 14.59
CA GLU A 181 2.66 8.35 15.37
C GLU A 181 2.72 9.87 15.20
N LYS A 182 2.47 10.36 13.99
CA LYS A 182 2.55 11.78 13.65
C LYS A 182 1.28 12.54 13.96
N ASP A 183 0.14 11.98 13.64
CA ASP A 183 -1.16 12.61 13.85
C ASP A 183 -1.87 11.98 15.05
N LYS A 184 -1.78 12.67 16.17
CA LYS A 184 -2.42 12.26 17.43
C LYS A 184 -3.90 12.65 17.51
N THR A 185 -4.44 13.30 16.51
CA THR A 185 -5.88 13.66 16.45
C THR A 185 -6.73 12.50 15.92
N ILE A 186 -6.16 11.55 15.22
CA ILE A 186 -6.87 10.38 14.68
C ILE A 186 -7.50 9.59 15.82
N ARG A 187 -8.80 9.28 15.67
CA ARG A 187 -9.61 8.49 16.59
C ARG A 187 -10.31 7.33 15.91
N ARG A 188 -10.58 7.46 14.63
CA ARG A 188 -11.35 6.50 13.85
C ARG A 188 -10.55 6.01 12.64
N ILE A 189 -10.60 4.71 12.40
CA ILE A 189 -9.96 4.03 11.27
C ILE A 189 -11.03 3.25 10.52
N VAL A 190 -11.24 3.56 9.25
CA VAL A 190 -12.20 2.87 8.39
C VAL A 190 -11.43 2.00 7.40
N LEU A 191 -11.74 0.71 7.38
CA LEU A 191 -11.05 -0.29 6.59
C LEU A 191 -11.89 -0.61 5.34
N HIS A 192 -11.41 -0.17 4.17
CA HIS A 192 -11.99 -0.48 2.86
C HIS A 192 -11.12 -1.52 2.15
N LEU A 193 -10.81 -2.61 2.85
CA LEU A 193 -10.00 -3.70 2.29
C LEU A 193 -10.88 -4.64 1.46
N ASP A 194 -10.27 -5.34 0.52
CA ASP A 194 -10.98 -6.23 -0.39
C ASP A 194 -11.87 -7.25 0.33
N ASN A 195 -13.05 -7.53 -0.23
CA ASN A 195 -13.99 -8.48 0.34
C ASN A 195 -13.66 -9.93 -0.06
N ASP A 196 -12.36 -10.25 -0.11
CA ASP A 196 -11.84 -11.59 -0.34
C ASP A 196 -11.25 -12.21 0.94
N ILE A 197 -10.74 -13.44 0.85
CA ILE A 197 -10.17 -14.16 1.99
C ILE A 197 -8.99 -13.40 2.61
N ALA A 198 -8.15 -12.76 1.81
CA ALA A 198 -6.96 -12.05 2.28
C ALA A 198 -7.34 -10.73 2.96
N GLY A 199 -8.21 -9.94 2.33
CA GLY A 199 -8.72 -8.68 2.88
C GLY A 199 -9.51 -8.91 4.17
N ARG A 200 -10.35 -9.95 4.25
CA ARG A 200 -11.09 -10.30 5.49
C ARG A 200 -10.16 -10.70 6.63
N LYS A 201 -9.09 -11.45 6.35
CA LYS A 201 -8.05 -11.75 7.36
C LYS A 201 -7.31 -10.50 7.82
N ALA A 202 -6.97 -9.63 6.87
CA ALA A 202 -6.31 -8.36 7.16
C ALA A 202 -7.19 -7.47 8.05
N THR A 203 -8.48 -7.31 7.70
CA THR A 203 -9.47 -6.56 8.48
C THR A 203 -9.57 -7.07 9.91
N LYS A 204 -9.77 -8.39 10.09
CA LYS A 204 -9.86 -8.99 11.41
C LYS A 204 -8.60 -8.73 12.25
N ALA A 205 -7.43 -8.83 11.63
CA ALA A 205 -6.18 -8.58 12.34
C ALA A 205 -6.05 -7.12 12.76
N LEU A 206 -6.37 -6.18 11.86
CA LEU A 206 -6.31 -4.74 12.18
C LEU A 206 -7.32 -4.35 13.26
N GLN A 207 -8.53 -4.89 13.22
CA GLN A 207 -9.50 -4.71 14.30
C GLN A 207 -8.95 -5.21 15.63
N THR A 208 -8.39 -6.43 15.66
CA THR A 208 -7.85 -7.01 16.90
C THR A 208 -6.73 -6.18 17.53
N ILE A 209 -5.80 -5.65 16.70
CA ILE A 209 -4.62 -4.95 17.23
C ILE A 209 -4.83 -3.44 17.46
N LEU A 210 -5.93 -2.85 16.95
CA LEU A 210 -6.16 -1.40 16.99
C LEU A 210 -7.35 -0.98 17.86
N SER A 211 -8.34 -1.87 18.09
CA SER A 211 -9.61 -1.51 18.76
C SER A 211 -9.46 -1.07 20.21
N ASP A 212 -8.37 -1.37 20.87
CA ASP A 212 -8.09 -0.87 22.22
C ASP A 212 -7.84 0.65 22.26
N LYS A 213 -7.43 1.25 21.14
CA LYS A 213 -7.00 2.66 21.06
C LYS A 213 -7.81 3.49 20.09
N TYR A 214 -8.46 2.87 19.10
CA TYR A 214 -9.15 3.53 18.00
C TYR A 214 -10.50 2.86 17.75
N GLU A 215 -11.46 3.65 17.29
CA GLU A 215 -12.66 3.12 16.68
C GLU A 215 -12.29 2.52 15.31
N VAL A 216 -12.41 1.20 15.13
CA VAL A 216 -12.08 0.51 13.89
C VAL A 216 -13.34 0.00 13.21
N VAL A 217 -13.67 0.59 12.07
CA VAL A 217 -14.86 0.28 11.28
C VAL A 217 -14.47 -0.56 10.08
N ASP A 218 -15.20 -1.64 9.84
CA ASP A 218 -15.09 -2.47 8.63
C ASP A 218 -16.12 -2.01 7.61
N ASP A 219 -15.67 -1.50 6.49
CA ASP A 219 -16.52 -0.99 5.39
C ASP A 219 -15.94 -1.46 4.04
N PRO A 220 -16.04 -2.78 3.75
CA PRO A 220 -15.50 -3.34 2.52
C PRO A 220 -16.30 -2.87 1.31
N PRO A 221 -15.66 -2.83 0.11
CA PRO A 221 -16.37 -2.55 -1.13
C PRO A 221 -17.50 -3.57 -1.33
N GLN A 222 -18.67 -3.06 -1.73
CA GLN A 222 -19.82 -3.88 -2.11
C GLN A 222 -19.70 -4.22 -3.61
N TYR A 223 -19.78 -5.49 -3.92
CA TYR A 223 -19.77 -6.01 -5.29
C TYR A 223 -21.19 -6.26 -5.77
#